data_15300876bb713dcab341ea7a32de60d5
#
_entry.id   15300876bb713dcab341ea7a32de60d5
#
_cell.length_a   1.000
_cell.length_b   1.000
_cell.length_c   1.000
_cell.angle_alpha   90.00
_cell.angle_beta   90.00
_cell.angle_gamma   90.00
#
_symmetry.space_group_name_H-M   'P 1'
#
loop_
_entity.id
_entity.type
_entity.pdbx_description
1 polymer ?
#
loop_
_entity_poly.entity_id
_entity_poly.type
_entity_poly.pdbx_seq_one_letter_code
_entity_poly.pdbx_strand_id
1 'polypeptide(L)'
;MTNIASGHGIATIAKGVTLDVWFPSPALSQLSAAVPAELSALVGTDDARGVSRELVSIEIDISKAPANATDAYLRLHLLSHRLVKPHGLVLDGIFGILSNVVWTSVGPCAVEDFEITRARLKAAHGHVSVYGVDKFPRMVDYVVPSGVRIADADRVRLGAHLASGTTVMHEGFVNFNAGTLGTSMVEGRISAGVIVGDGTDVGGGASIMGTLSGGGKEVISIGEKCLLGANSGLGISLGNNCVIEAGTYITAAAKVKLPDGEIVKAGTLSGASNLLFRRNSLDGGLEVVLRTGTWGGLNSILHAN
;
A
#
# COMPACT_ATOMS: atom_id res chain seq x y z
N MET A 1 -11.74 16.82 -12.67
CA MET A 1 -11.29 16.79 -11.27
C MET A 1 -10.12 17.73 -11.15
N THR A 2 -10.02 18.48 -10.08
CA THR A 2 -8.87 19.37 -9.85
C THR A 2 -7.65 18.52 -9.52
N ASN A 3 -6.48 18.86 -10.13
CA ASN A 3 -5.21 18.22 -9.78
C ASN A 3 -4.55 18.91 -8.56
N ILE A 4 -5.22 19.89 -7.96
CA ILE A 4 -4.72 20.63 -6.81
C ILE A 4 -5.10 19.90 -5.54
N ALA A 5 -4.11 19.71 -4.68
CA ALA A 5 -4.29 19.24 -3.31
C ALA A 5 -3.52 20.12 -2.34
N SER A 6 -3.98 20.20 -1.11
CA SER A 6 -3.40 21.09 -0.12
C SER A 6 -3.53 20.53 1.30
N GLY A 7 -2.78 21.10 2.22
CA GLY A 7 -2.89 20.80 3.64
C GLY A 7 -2.03 21.68 4.53
N HIS A 8 -2.50 21.86 5.75
CA HIS A 8 -1.70 22.35 6.86
C HIS A 8 -1.20 21.15 7.67
N GLY A 9 0.05 21.16 8.06
CA GLY A 9 0.65 20.04 8.78
C GLY A 9 1.76 20.46 9.73
N ILE A 10 2.28 19.50 10.46
CA ILE A 10 3.44 19.67 11.33
C ILE A 10 4.58 18.81 10.79
N ALA A 11 5.67 19.44 10.41
CA ALA A 11 6.91 18.81 10.03
C ALA A 11 7.80 18.58 11.25
N THR A 12 8.41 17.41 11.35
CA THR A 12 9.50 17.14 12.29
C THR A 12 10.82 17.25 11.54
N ILE A 13 11.71 18.11 12.00
CA ILE A 13 12.96 18.44 11.31
C ILE A 13 14.14 18.17 12.26
N ALA A 14 15.14 17.43 11.77
CA ALA A 14 16.41 17.21 12.45
C ALA A 14 17.56 17.69 11.56
N LYS A 15 18.43 18.54 12.07
CA LYS A 15 19.61 19.08 11.34
C LYS A 15 19.27 19.58 9.92
N GLY A 16 18.10 20.21 9.75
CA GLY A 16 17.63 20.73 8.45
C GLY A 16 17.00 19.68 7.51
N VAL A 17 16.89 18.43 7.94
CA VAL A 17 16.23 17.35 7.18
C VAL A 17 14.85 17.11 7.73
N THR A 18 13.82 17.16 6.87
CA THR A 18 12.45 16.78 7.22
C THR A 18 12.37 15.26 7.38
N LEU A 19 12.09 14.81 8.60
CA LEU A 19 11.93 13.40 8.94
C LEU A 19 10.55 12.89 8.58
N ASP A 20 9.51 13.64 8.95
CA ASP A 20 8.11 13.39 8.62
C ASP A 20 7.31 14.68 8.53
N VAL A 21 6.08 14.55 8.01
CA VAL A 21 5.05 15.59 8.12
C VAL A 21 3.70 14.93 8.38
N TRP A 22 2.99 15.41 9.40
CA TRP A 22 1.61 15.00 9.68
C TRP A 22 0.61 16.01 9.12
N PHE A 23 -0.29 15.56 8.27
CA PHE A 23 -1.40 16.33 7.71
C PHE A 23 -2.72 15.76 8.21
N PRO A 24 -3.34 16.30 9.28
CA PRO A 24 -4.56 15.74 9.87
C PRO A 24 -5.79 15.90 8.96
N SER A 25 -5.82 16.89 8.10
CA SER A 25 -6.98 17.22 7.25
C SER A 25 -6.53 17.69 5.86
N PRO A 26 -5.91 16.81 5.05
CA PRO A 26 -5.56 17.16 3.68
C PRO A 26 -6.83 17.29 2.82
N ALA A 27 -6.76 18.07 1.72
CA ALA A 27 -7.88 18.32 0.83
C ALA A 27 -7.49 18.29 -0.65
N LEU A 28 -8.46 17.93 -1.52
CA LEU A 28 -8.35 18.08 -2.98
C LEU A 28 -8.91 19.44 -3.41
N SER A 29 -8.30 20.49 -2.91
CA SER A 29 -8.69 21.88 -3.16
C SER A 29 -7.49 22.80 -2.99
N GLN A 30 -7.69 24.09 -3.30
CA GLN A 30 -6.74 25.13 -2.92
C GLN A 30 -6.58 25.21 -1.40
N LEU A 31 -5.44 25.71 -0.97
CA LEU A 31 -5.09 25.83 0.44
C LEU A 31 -6.05 26.79 1.16
N SER A 32 -6.61 26.36 2.29
CA SER A 32 -7.37 27.23 3.19
C SER A 32 -6.47 28.31 3.79
N ALA A 33 -6.99 29.53 3.92
CA ALA A 33 -6.25 30.59 4.60
C ALA A 33 -6.18 30.38 6.13
N ALA A 34 -7.09 29.61 6.71
CA ALA A 34 -7.16 29.38 8.15
C ALA A 34 -6.33 28.15 8.56
N VAL A 35 -5.31 28.38 9.36
CA VAL A 35 -4.52 27.30 10.00
C VAL A 35 -5.26 26.82 11.24
N PRO A 36 -5.49 25.51 11.43
CA PRO A 36 -6.06 24.98 12.67
C PRO A 36 -5.20 25.35 13.90
N ALA A 37 -5.84 25.86 14.94
CA ALA A 37 -5.15 26.32 16.15
C ALA A 37 -4.40 25.18 16.86
N GLU A 38 -4.94 23.97 16.76
CA GLU A 38 -4.36 22.74 17.32
C GLU A 38 -2.97 22.44 16.74
N LEU A 39 -2.75 22.76 15.47
CA LEU A 39 -1.43 22.57 14.84
C LEU A 39 -0.41 23.57 15.38
N SER A 40 -0.82 24.83 15.61
CA SER A 40 0.06 25.86 16.13
C SER A 40 0.57 25.51 17.54
N ALA A 41 -0.23 24.80 18.34
CA ALA A 41 0.16 24.36 19.67
C ALA A 41 1.24 23.25 19.66
N LEU A 42 1.47 22.59 18.52
CA LEU A 42 2.48 21.54 18.38
C LEU A 42 3.87 22.07 17.98
N VAL A 43 3.95 23.33 17.57
CA VAL A 43 5.21 23.96 17.15
C VAL A 43 6.16 24.10 18.33
N GLY A 44 7.45 23.80 18.11
CA GLY A 44 8.47 23.91 19.15
C GLY A 44 9.64 22.96 18.94
N THR A 45 10.52 22.87 19.93
CA THR A 45 11.67 21.98 19.92
C THR A 45 11.48 20.79 20.85
N ASP A 46 12.16 19.70 20.55
CA ASP A 46 12.28 18.53 21.40
C ASP A 46 13.76 18.16 21.51
N ASP A 47 14.39 18.65 22.57
CA ASP A 47 15.82 18.50 22.78
C ASP A 47 16.22 17.04 23.02
N ALA A 48 15.34 16.22 23.59
CA ALA A 48 15.62 14.81 23.79
C ALA A 48 15.76 14.05 22.48
N ARG A 49 14.90 14.35 21.49
CA ARG A 49 15.00 13.83 20.12
C ARG A 49 16.01 14.60 19.26
N GLY A 50 16.31 15.85 19.61
CA GLY A 50 17.14 16.77 18.80
C GLY A 50 16.42 17.22 17.53
N VAL A 51 15.12 17.54 17.62
CA VAL A 51 14.29 17.95 16.50
C VAL A 51 13.54 19.26 16.77
N SER A 52 13.22 20.00 15.70
CA SER A 52 12.18 21.03 15.72
C SER A 52 10.88 20.49 15.11
N ARG A 53 9.74 21.04 15.56
CA ARG A 53 8.43 20.83 14.96
C ARG A 53 7.95 22.16 14.40
N GLU A 54 7.67 22.19 13.12
CA GLU A 54 7.36 23.41 12.38
C GLU A 54 6.01 23.26 11.65
N LEU A 55 5.23 24.35 11.69
CA LEU A 55 4.01 24.43 10.89
C LEU A 55 4.38 24.52 9.42
N VAL A 56 3.76 23.70 8.61
CA VAL A 56 3.86 23.75 7.14
C VAL A 56 2.47 23.90 6.52
N SER A 57 2.42 24.69 5.46
CA SER A 57 1.22 24.91 4.66
C SER A 57 1.61 24.78 3.20
N ILE A 58 1.02 23.83 2.49
CA ILE A 58 1.44 23.51 1.13
C ILE A 58 0.24 23.28 0.20
N GLU A 59 0.39 23.74 -1.04
CA GLU A 59 -0.46 23.40 -2.16
C GLU A 59 0.37 22.73 -3.24
N ILE A 60 -0.11 21.62 -3.80
CA ILE A 60 0.62 20.81 -4.78
C ILE A 60 -0.26 20.46 -5.98
N ASP A 61 0.38 20.19 -7.10
CA ASP A 61 -0.23 19.55 -8.27
C ASP A 61 0.07 18.04 -8.25
N ILE A 62 -0.95 17.22 -7.94
CA ILE A 62 -0.80 15.77 -7.80
C ILE A 62 -0.47 15.05 -9.11
N SER A 63 -0.59 15.71 -10.26
CA SER A 63 -0.21 15.18 -11.58
C SER A 63 1.29 15.28 -11.88
N LYS A 64 2.05 15.99 -11.05
CA LYS A 64 3.51 16.12 -11.13
C LYS A 64 4.20 15.27 -10.06
N ALA A 65 5.47 14.96 -10.27
CA ALA A 65 6.28 14.28 -9.27
C ALA A 65 6.42 15.12 -7.97
N PRO A 66 6.54 14.51 -6.78
CA PRO A 66 6.72 15.24 -5.54
C PRO A 66 8.03 16.04 -5.57
N ALA A 67 7.98 17.30 -5.11
CA ALA A 67 9.12 18.22 -5.14
C ALA A 67 10.07 18.05 -3.93
N ASN A 68 9.54 17.65 -2.78
CA ASN A 68 10.27 17.51 -1.52
C ASN A 68 9.51 16.59 -0.55
N ALA A 69 10.08 16.38 0.66
CA ALA A 69 9.49 15.50 1.66
C ALA A 69 8.09 15.95 2.11
N THR A 70 7.85 17.26 2.26
CA THR A 70 6.53 17.80 2.64
C THR A 70 5.46 17.45 1.60
N ASP A 71 5.76 17.63 0.31
CA ASP A 71 4.90 17.23 -0.80
C ASP A 71 4.67 15.71 -0.82
N ALA A 72 5.74 14.92 -0.65
CA ALA A 72 5.63 13.46 -0.61
C ALA A 72 4.71 12.98 0.52
N TYR A 73 4.85 13.52 1.74
CA TYR A 73 3.98 13.18 2.87
C TYR A 73 2.53 13.59 2.64
N LEU A 74 2.26 14.76 2.01
CA LEU A 74 0.89 15.13 1.67
C LEU A 74 0.24 14.09 0.75
N ARG A 75 0.97 13.61 -0.28
CA ARG A 75 0.47 12.54 -1.18
C ARG A 75 0.17 11.24 -0.45
N LEU A 76 1.03 10.82 0.47
CA LEU A 76 0.79 9.62 1.28
C LEU A 76 -0.47 9.78 2.15
N HIS A 77 -0.69 10.97 2.73
CA HIS A 77 -1.90 11.26 3.50
C HIS A 77 -3.16 11.25 2.62
N LEU A 78 -3.12 11.83 1.40
CA LEU A 78 -4.26 11.80 0.47
C LEU A 78 -4.73 10.36 0.16
N LEU A 79 -3.78 9.44 -0.03
CA LEU A 79 -4.07 8.01 -0.23
C LEU A 79 -4.70 7.38 1.02
N SER A 80 -4.09 7.59 2.20
CA SER A 80 -4.55 6.98 3.44
C SER A 80 -5.87 7.56 3.94
N HIS A 81 -6.13 8.84 3.70
CA HIS A 81 -7.44 9.46 3.92
C HIS A 81 -8.49 9.08 2.86
N ARG A 82 -8.13 8.27 1.85
CA ARG A 82 -9.03 7.81 0.77
C ARG A 82 -9.56 8.94 -0.10
N LEU A 83 -8.88 10.09 -0.12
CA LEU A 83 -9.21 11.20 -1.01
C LEU A 83 -8.78 10.90 -2.45
N VAL A 84 -7.73 10.11 -2.61
CA VAL A 84 -7.22 9.64 -3.89
C VAL A 84 -7.09 8.11 -3.85
N LYS A 85 -7.49 7.43 -4.92
CA LYS A 85 -7.22 5.99 -5.07
C LYS A 85 -5.75 5.76 -5.47
N PRO A 86 -5.20 4.55 -5.25
CA PRO A 86 -3.90 4.19 -5.82
C PRO A 86 -3.82 4.53 -7.30
N HIS A 87 -2.68 5.01 -7.75
CA HIS A 87 -2.42 5.54 -9.11
C HIS A 87 -3.15 6.84 -9.48
N GLY A 88 -3.95 7.43 -8.60
CA GLY A 88 -4.60 8.72 -8.85
C GLY A 88 -3.70 9.94 -8.62
N LEU A 89 -2.43 9.73 -8.28
CA LEU A 89 -1.41 10.76 -8.11
C LEU A 89 -0.01 10.21 -8.47
N VAL A 90 0.93 11.11 -8.81
CA VAL A 90 2.29 10.74 -9.18
C VAL A 90 3.17 10.62 -7.94
N LEU A 91 3.94 9.55 -7.83
CA LEU A 91 4.89 9.28 -6.73
C LEU A 91 6.33 9.06 -7.23
N ASP A 92 6.61 9.40 -8.48
CA ASP A 92 7.92 9.21 -9.09
C ASP A 92 9.01 9.91 -8.26
N GLY A 93 10.09 9.21 -7.98
CA GLY A 93 11.20 9.74 -7.20
C GLY A 93 11.02 9.77 -5.66
N ILE A 94 9.86 9.35 -5.13
CA ILE A 94 9.56 9.40 -3.69
C ILE A 94 10.63 8.74 -2.81
N PHE A 95 11.24 7.62 -3.25
CA PHE A 95 12.31 6.95 -2.52
C PHE A 95 13.60 7.78 -2.39
N GLY A 96 13.88 8.66 -3.35
CA GLY A 96 15.01 9.59 -3.30
C GLY A 96 14.74 10.81 -2.42
N ILE A 97 13.47 11.16 -2.24
CA ILE A 97 13.01 12.34 -1.48
C ILE A 97 12.90 12.01 0.01
N LEU A 98 12.34 10.84 0.35
CA LEU A 98 12.16 10.43 1.73
C LEU A 98 13.46 9.88 2.33
N SER A 99 13.79 10.33 3.53
CA SER A 99 14.92 9.85 4.33
C SER A 99 14.56 8.60 5.12
N ASN A 100 15.57 7.78 5.48
CA ASN A 100 15.38 6.79 6.53
C ASN A 100 15.22 7.49 7.88
N VAL A 101 14.24 7.05 8.65
CA VAL A 101 13.86 7.61 9.96
C VAL A 101 13.81 6.48 10.98
N VAL A 102 14.27 6.73 12.18
CA VAL A 102 14.06 5.82 13.32
C VAL A 102 12.71 6.17 13.93
N TRP A 103 11.73 5.26 13.74
CA TRP A 103 10.38 5.40 14.26
C TRP A 103 10.33 4.91 15.71
N THR A 104 10.01 5.80 16.65
CA THR A 104 10.01 5.48 18.08
C THR A 104 8.66 5.76 18.74
N SER A 105 8.46 5.23 19.95
CA SER A 105 7.25 5.48 20.75
C SER A 105 7.07 6.94 21.17
N VAL A 106 8.08 7.78 20.98
CA VAL A 106 8.02 9.22 21.28
C VAL A 106 8.15 10.10 20.04
N GLY A 107 8.06 9.49 18.85
CA GLY A 107 8.10 10.17 17.55
C GLY A 107 9.35 9.86 16.72
N PRO A 108 9.43 10.43 15.50
CA PRO A 108 10.54 10.22 14.58
C PRO A 108 11.86 10.82 15.08
N CYS A 109 12.96 10.11 14.82
CA CYS A 109 14.31 10.54 15.12
C CYS A 109 15.22 10.34 13.90
N ALA A 110 16.26 11.17 13.80
CA ALA A 110 17.31 10.97 12.80
C ALA A 110 18.05 9.64 13.03
N VAL A 111 18.48 8.99 11.95
CA VAL A 111 19.30 7.77 12.01
C VAL A 111 20.72 8.11 12.49
N GLU A 112 21.23 9.27 12.04
CA GLU A 112 22.57 9.74 12.43
C GLU A 112 22.65 9.97 13.95
N ASP A 113 23.68 9.43 14.58
CA ASP A 113 23.94 9.51 16.03
C ASP A 113 22.77 9.01 16.90
N PHE A 114 21.95 8.08 16.38
CA PHE A 114 20.75 7.65 17.09
C PHE A 114 21.02 7.07 18.49
N GLU A 115 22.14 6.40 18.71
CA GLU A 115 22.44 5.84 20.03
C GLU A 115 22.68 6.92 21.11
N ILE A 116 23.20 8.09 20.71
CA ILE A 116 23.30 9.27 21.59
C ILE A 116 21.89 9.84 21.85
N THR A 117 21.07 9.92 20.81
CA THR A 117 19.66 10.33 20.93
C THR A 117 18.89 9.35 21.81
N ARG A 118 19.06 8.03 21.64
CA ARG A 118 18.47 6.99 22.50
C ARG A 118 18.84 7.19 23.98
N ALA A 119 20.08 7.56 24.28
CA ALA A 119 20.49 7.82 25.66
C ALA A 119 19.74 9.03 26.26
N ARG A 120 19.59 10.13 25.50
CA ARG A 120 18.79 11.30 25.91
C ARG A 120 17.32 10.94 26.11
N LEU A 121 16.75 10.18 25.17
CA LEU A 121 15.37 9.70 25.25
C LEU A 121 15.13 8.85 26.49
N LYS A 122 16.05 7.93 26.80
CA LYS A 122 15.94 7.12 28.03
C LYS A 122 16.05 7.97 29.30
N ALA A 123 16.87 9.01 29.30
CA ALA A 123 16.97 9.93 30.42
C ALA A 123 15.68 10.75 30.62
N ALA A 124 15.04 11.19 29.53
CA ALA A 124 13.82 12.00 29.57
C ALA A 124 12.55 11.20 29.81
N HIS A 125 12.44 9.98 29.23
CA HIS A 125 11.18 9.21 29.15
C HIS A 125 11.28 7.80 29.76
N GLY A 126 12.45 7.35 30.21
CA GLY A 126 12.66 5.98 30.67
C GLY A 126 12.74 4.99 29.52
N HIS A 127 11.77 4.08 29.41
CA HIS A 127 11.73 3.13 28.30
C HIS A 127 11.23 3.79 27.02
N VAL A 128 11.96 3.61 25.91
CA VAL A 128 11.55 4.04 24.58
C VAL A 128 11.69 2.87 23.61
N SER A 129 10.60 2.50 22.97
CA SER A 129 10.58 1.47 21.93
C SER A 129 10.99 2.06 20.58
N VAL A 130 11.74 1.30 19.79
CA VAL A 130 12.00 1.55 18.37
C VAL A 130 11.13 0.57 17.59
N TYR A 131 10.23 1.09 16.77
CA TYR A 131 9.32 0.29 15.94
C TYR A 131 9.97 -0.13 14.62
N GLY A 132 10.89 0.68 14.10
CA GLY A 132 11.58 0.37 12.86
C GLY A 132 12.50 1.48 12.40
N VAL A 133 13.25 1.20 11.34
CA VAL A 133 14.06 2.17 10.58
C VAL A 133 13.64 2.05 9.13
N ASP A 134 12.91 3.01 8.62
CA ASP A 134 12.36 2.98 7.26
C ASP A 134 12.03 4.40 6.77
N LYS A 135 11.83 4.53 5.47
CA LYS A 135 11.34 5.76 4.82
C LYS A 135 9.85 5.99 5.03
N PHE A 136 9.07 4.93 5.19
CA PHE A 136 7.61 4.97 5.32
C PHE A 136 7.19 4.60 6.74
N PRO A 137 6.45 5.49 7.45
CA PRO A 137 5.89 5.17 8.75
C PRO A 137 4.67 4.25 8.66
N ARG A 138 4.24 3.76 9.82
CA ARG A 138 2.97 3.04 9.97
C ARG A 138 1.80 4.00 9.72
N MET A 139 0.78 3.54 8.98
CA MET A 139 -0.39 4.36 8.69
C MET A 139 -1.07 4.89 9.95
N VAL A 140 -1.31 4.01 10.93
CA VAL A 140 -2.13 4.34 12.10
C VAL A 140 -1.51 5.37 13.04
N ASP A 141 -0.21 5.66 12.92
CA ASP A 141 0.44 6.75 13.65
C ASP A 141 0.05 8.13 13.08
N TYR A 142 -0.52 8.18 11.88
CA TYR A 142 -0.86 9.40 11.14
C TYR A 142 -2.33 9.47 10.76
N VAL A 143 -2.92 8.35 10.34
CA VAL A 143 -4.30 8.26 9.86
C VAL A 143 -4.94 7.00 10.42
N VAL A 144 -6.05 7.17 11.15
CA VAL A 144 -6.90 6.07 11.60
C VAL A 144 -8.15 6.05 10.72
N PRO A 145 -8.20 5.18 9.68
CA PRO A 145 -9.32 5.18 8.75
C PRO A 145 -10.59 4.59 9.40
N SER A 146 -11.74 5.20 9.15
CA SER A 146 -13.03 4.69 9.63
C SER A 146 -13.48 3.42 8.90
N GLY A 147 -14.17 2.51 9.59
CA GLY A 147 -14.73 1.29 9.00
C GLY A 147 -13.69 0.24 8.60
N VAL A 148 -12.48 0.31 9.14
CA VAL A 148 -11.36 -0.60 8.85
C VAL A 148 -10.87 -1.23 10.14
N ARG A 149 -10.39 -2.48 10.06
CA ARG A 149 -9.66 -3.16 11.13
C ARG A 149 -8.22 -3.39 10.70
N ILE A 150 -7.27 -3.01 11.55
CA ILE A 150 -5.84 -3.27 11.38
C ILE A 150 -5.35 -3.94 12.66
N ALA A 151 -5.03 -5.22 12.59
CA ALA A 151 -4.68 -6.03 13.77
C ALA A 151 -3.25 -5.73 14.27
N ASP A 152 -2.34 -5.33 13.36
CA ASP A 152 -0.96 -4.97 13.68
C ASP A 152 -0.59 -3.69 12.91
N ALA A 153 -0.20 -2.65 13.66
CA ALA A 153 0.16 -1.35 13.12
C ALA A 153 1.32 -1.40 12.11
N ASP A 154 2.29 -2.30 12.32
CA ASP A 154 3.49 -2.42 11.47
C ASP A 154 3.18 -3.00 10.08
N ARG A 155 1.97 -3.51 9.89
CA ARG A 155 1.57 -4.18 8.65
C ARG A 155 0.98 -3.26 7.59
N VAL A 156 0.73 -1.99 7.90
CA VAL A 156 0.16 -1.04 6.93
C VAL A 156 0.99 0.23 6.89
N ARG A 157 1.58 0.50 5.74
CA ARG A 157 2.36 1.72 5.51
C ARG A 157 1.46 2.93 5.27
N LEU A 158 1.87 4.11 5.75
CA LEU A 158 1.27 5.38 5.33
C LEU A 158 1.34 5.47 3.79
N GLY A 159 0.24 5.89 3.15
CA GLY A 159 0.06 5.84 1.71
C GLY A 159 -0.67 4.59 1.21
N ALA A 160 -1.02 3.64 2.08
CA ALA A 160 -1.97 2.59 1.75
C ALA A 160 -3.41 3.15 1.70
N HIS A 161 -4.22 2.63 0.79
CA HIS A 161 -5.63 2.96 0.63
C HIS A 161 -6.48 1.77 1.09
N LEU A 162 -7.15 1.90 2.23
CA LEU A 162 -8.02 0.86 2.77
C LEU A 162 -9.48 1.30 2.72
N ALA A 163 -10.28 0.72 1.83
CA ALA A 163 -11.70 1.00 1.76
C ALA A 163 -12.43 0.53 3.03
N SER A 164 -13.60 1.12 3.31
CA SER A 164 -14.46 0.66 4.41
C SER A 164 -14.83 -0.82 4.21
N GLY A 165 -14.87 -1.59 5.30
CA GLY A 165 -15.07 -3.04 5.29
C GLY A 165 -13.77 -3.85 5.18
N THR A 166 -12.62 -3.22 4.98
CA THR A 166 -11.32 -3.92 4.96
C THR A 166 -10.90 -4.35 6.36
N THR A 167 -10.44 -5.58 6.48
CA THR A 167 -9.74 -6.10 7.65
C THR A 167 -8.34 -6.55 7.25
N VAL A 168 -7.30 -5.89 7.79
CA VAL A 168 -5.92 -6.38 7.69
C VAL A 168 -5.62 -7.18 8.94
N MET A 169 -5.46 -8.50 8.77
CA MET A 169 -5.15 -9.43 9.85
C MET A 169 -3.69 -9.31 10.28
N HIS A 170 -3.33 -9.95 11.38
CA HIS A 170 -2.00 -9.83 11.98
C HIS A 170 -0.84 -10.14 11.01
N GLU A 171 -1.00 -11.12 10.12
CA GLU A 171 0.00 -11.49 9.11
C GLU A 171 -0.18 -10.78 7.76
N GLY A 172 -1.27 -10.02 7.59
CA GLY A 172 -1.50 -9.23 6.38
C GLY A 172 -0.50 -8.08 6.25
N PHE A 173 -0.24 -7.64 5.01
CA PHE A 173 0.61 -6.48 4.74
C PHE A 173 0.08 -5.67 3.57
N VAL A 174 0.01 -4.35 3.73
CA VAL A 174 -0.38 -3.42 2.66
C VAL A 174 0.66 -2.31 2.52
N ASN A 175 1.24 -2.23 1.31
CA ASN A 175 2.24 -1.23 0.99
C ASN A 175 1.60 0.12 0.61
N PHE A 176 2.42 1.19 0.46
CA PHE A 176 1.96 2.49 -0.04
C PHE A 176 1.51 2.40 -1.51
N ASN A 177 0.67 3.33 -1.94
CA ASN A 177 0.06 3.37 -3.28
C ASN A 177 -0.64 2.06 -3.68
N ALA A 178 -1.09 1.28 -2.70
CA ALA A 178 -1.71 -0.02 -2.86
C ALA A 178 -2.91 -0.13 -1.92
N GLY A 179 -3.73 -1.14 -2.08
CA GLY A 179 -4.79 -1.41 -1.12
C GLY A 179 -6.06 -1.98 -1.71
N THR A 180 -7.16 -1.79 -0.98
CA THR A 180 -8.47 -2.36 -1.27
C THR A 180 -9.44 -1.28 -1.74
N LEU A 181 -10.35 -1.64 -2.64
CA LEU A 181 -11.38 -0.73 -3.14
C LEU A 181 -12.79 -1.02 -2.58
N GLY A 182 -12.90 -2.01 -1.69
CA GLY A 182 -14.13 -2.40 -1.01
C GLY A 182 -13.84 -3.34 0.16
N THR A 183 -14.83 -4.11 0.56
CA THR A 183 -14.71 -5.13 1.61
C THR A 183 -13.66 -6.16 1.23
N SER A 184 -12.74 -6.45 2.13
CA SER A 184 -11.66 -7.42 1.88
C SER A 184 -11.07 -7.91 3.19
N MET A 185 -10.76 -9.21 3.26
CA MET A 185 -9.90 -9.76 4.29
C MET A 185 -8.48 -9.92 3.75
N VAL A 186 -7.52 -9.27 4.38
CA VAL A 186 -6.12 -9.24 3.97
C VAL A 186 -5.29 -9.96 5.02
N GLU A 187 -4.92 -11.20 4.73
CA GLU A 187 -4.02 -12.04 5.55
C GLU A 187 -2.69 -12.29 4.84
N GLY A 188 -2.58 -11.93 3.58
CA GLY A 188 -1.39 -11.99 2.75
C GLY A 188 -0.82 -10.60 2.44
N ARG A 189 0.10 -10.53 1.46
CA ARG A 189 0.82 -9.32 1.10
C ARG A 189 0.24 -8.67 -0.15
N ILE A 190 -0.10 -7.37 -0.03
CA ILE A 190 -0.43 -6.47 -1.14
C ILE A 190 0.79 -5.57 -1.39
N SER A 191 1.51 -5.82 -2.48
CA SER A 191 2.71 -5.07 -2.86
C SER A 191 2.39 -3.65 -3.32
N ALA A 192 3.38 -2.77 -3.35
CA ALA A 192 3.22 -1.40 -3.82
C ALA A 192 2.58 -1.36 -5.22
N GLY A 193 1.60 -0.49 -5.40
CA GLY A 193 0.84 -0.33 -6.63
C GLY A 193 -0.32 -1.30 -6.83
N VAL A 194 -0.39 -2.41 -6.09
CA VAL A 194 -1.44 -3.42 -6.29
C VAL A 194 -2.78 -2.96 -5.74
N ILE A 195 -3.81 -3.09 -6.55
CA ILE A 195 -5.21 -2.80 -6.19
C ILE A 195 -5.98 -4.11 -6.09
N VAL A 196 -6.79 -4.23 -5.03
CA VAL A 196 -7.67 -5.38 -4.77
C VAL A 196 -9.12 -4.91 -4.77
N GLY A 197 -9.95 -5.50 -5.63
CA GLY A 197 -11.37 -5.17 -5.81
C GLY A 197 -12.25 -5.61 -4.64
N ASP A 198 -13.49 -5.12 -4.63
CA ASP A 198 -14.49 -5.40 -3.59
C ASP A 198 -14.82 -6.90 -3.49
N GLY A 199 -14.97 -7.38 -2.25
CA GLY A 199 -15.30 -8.78 -1.98
C GLY A 199 -14.17 -9.76 -2.27
N THR A 200 -12.93 -9.28 -2.46
CA THR A 200 -11.75 -10.12 -2.72
C THR A 200 -10.95 -10.33 -1.44
N ASP A 201 -10.63 -11.59 -1.14
CA ASP A 201 -9.83 -11.98 0.01
C ASP A 201 -8.43 -12.44 -0.40
N VAL A 202 -7.43 -11.99 0.38
CA VAL A 202 -6.02 -12.35 0.22
C VAL A 202 -5.64 -13.26 1.39
N GLY A 203 -5.61 -14.56 1.15
CA GLY A 203 -5.42 -15.58 2.18
C GLY A 203 -4.06 -15.52 2.85
N GLY A 204 -3.95 -16.17 4.02
CA GLY A 204 -2.77 -16.17 4.88
C GLY A 204 -1.49 -16.56 4.12
N GLY A 205 -0.48 -15.70 4.16
CA GLY A 205 0.79 -15.90 3.46
C GLY A 205 0.73 -15.78 1.93
N ALA A 206 -0.44 -15.50 1.33
CA ALA A 206 -0.52 -15.22 -0.10
C ALA A 206 0.30 -13.98 -0.46
N SER A 207 0.89 -13.97 -1.66
CA SER A 207 1.79 -12.90 -2.09
C SER A 207 1.47 -12.43 -3.49
N ILE A 208 1.13 -11.14 -3.63
CA ILE A 208 0.87 -10.50 -4.91
C ILE A 208 2.12 -9.72 -5.31
N MET A 209 2.68 -10.00 -6.49
CA MET A 209 3.79 -9.21 -7.05
C MET A 209 3.28 -7.80 -7.44
N GLY A 210 4.14 -6.78 -7.34
CA GLY A 210 3.77 -5.41 -7.70
C GLY A 210 3.55 -5.21 -9.20
N THR A 211 4.33 -5.93 -10.01
CA THR A 211 4.27 -5.88 -11.48
C THR A 211 4.25 -7.27 -12.08
N LEU A 212 3.83 -7.36 -13.34
CA LEU A 212 3.83 -8.60 -14.12
C LEU A 212 5.18 -9.30 -13.99
N SER A 213 5.19 -10.57 -13.57
CA SER A 213 6.43 -11.32 -13.33
C SER A 213 7.23 -11.50 -14.63
N GLY A 214 8.55 -11.53 -14.50
CA GLY A 214 9.44 -11.64 -15.65
C GLY A 214 9.91 -10.29 -16.23
N GLY A 215 9.83 -9.21 -15.45
CA GLY A 215 10.33 -7.87 -15.84
C GLY A 215 9.32 -6.99 -16.56
N GLY A 216 8.03 -7.34 -16.51
CA GLY A 216 6.94 -6.50 -17.01
C GLY A 216 6.80 -5.20 -16.21
N LYS A 217 6.36 -4.12 -16.87
CA LYS A 217 6.06 -2.83 -16.23
C LYS A 217 4.58 -2.68 -15.85
N GLU A 218 3.74 -3.59 -16.28
CA GLU A 218 2.31 -3.59 -15.97
C GLU A 218 2.11 -3.86 -14.48
N VAL A 219 1.38 -2.98 -13.81
CA VAL A 219 1.03 -3.13 -12.41
C VAL A 219 -0.08 -4.16 -12.27
N ILE A 220 0.07 -5.07 -11.32
CA ILE A 220 -0.93 -6.12 -11.06
C ILE A 220 -2.14 -5.52 -10.35
N SER A 221 -3.32 -5.91 -10.83
CA SER A 221 -4.60 -5.65 -10.19
C SER A 221 -5.40 -6.94 -10.02
N ILE A 222 -6.18 -6.99 -8.95
CA ILE A 222 -7.09 -8.09 -8.65
C ILE A 222 -8.51 -7.54 -8.72
N GLY A 223 -9.36 -8.16 -9.52
CA GLY A 223 -10.76 -7.79 -9.66
C GLY A 223 -11.59 -8.07 -8.40
N GLU A 224 -12.90 -7.99 -8.56
CA GLU A 224 -13.86 -8.20 -7.48
C GLU A 224 -14.14 -9.70 -7.24
N LYS A 225 -14.53 -10.04 -5.99
CA LYS A 225 -14.98 -11.39 -5.60
C LYS A 225 -13.98 -12.50 -5.93
N CYS A 226 -12.69 -12.18 -5.82
CA CYS A 226 -11.62 -13.14 -5.99
C CYS A 226 -11.19 -13.74 -4.63
N LEU A 227 -10.51 -14.88 -4.69
CA LEU A 227 -9.87 -15.49 -3.53
C LEU A 227 -8.46 -15.92 -3.89
N LEU A 228 -7.49 -15.39 -3.17
CA LEU A 228 -6.13 -15.90 -3.19
C LEU A 228 -5.99 -16.88 -2.02
N GLY A 229 -5.90 -18.17 -2.30
CA GLY A 229 -5.76 -19.20 -1.26
C GLY A 229 -4.48 -19.02 -0.44
N ALA A 230 -4.47 -19.58 0.77
CA ALA A 230 -3.33 -19.48 1.67
C ALA A 230 -2.02 -19.93 1.00
N ASN A 231 -0.93 -19.17 1.22
CA ASN A 231 0.40 -19.43 0.65
C ASN A 231 0.42 -19.46 -0.90
N SER A 232 -0.59 -18.91 -1.56
CA SER A 232 -0.54 -18.74 -3.01
C SER A 232 0.34 -17.57 -3.43
N GLY A 233 0.78 -17.55 -4.68
CA GLY A 233 1.55 -16.44 -5.24
C GLY A 233 1.02 -16.04 -6.61
N LEU A 234 1.01 -14.74 -6.89
CA LEU A 234 0.45 -14.19 -8.10
C LEU A 234 1.35 -13.16 -8.75
N GLY A 235 1.69 -13.39 -10.01
CA GLY A 235 2.53 -12.53 -10.85
C GLY A 235 1.86 -12.13 -12.16
N ILE A 236 0.51 -12.18 -12.22
CA ILE A 236 -0.37 -11.71 -13.30
C ILE A 236 -1.56 -10.97 -12.70
N SER A 237 -2.25 -10.13 -13.45
CA SER A 237 -3.53 -9.56 -13.03
C SER A 237 -4.65 -10.60 -13.08
N LEU A 238 -5.67 -10.45 -12.21
CA LEU A 238 -6.90 -11.22 -12.26
C LEU A 238 -8.08 -10.29 -12.54
N GLY A 239 -8.98 -10.72 -13.41
CA GLY A 239 -10.30 -10.12 -13.52
C GLY A 239 -11.20 -10.52 -12.34
N ASN A 240 -12.49 -10.35 -12.48
CA ASN A 240 -13.46 -10.64 -11.42
C ASN A 240 -13.67 -12.15 -11.23
N ASN A 241 -14.09 -12.53 -10.01
CA ASN A 241 -14.54 -13.89 -9.70
C ASN A 241 -13.47 -14.97 -9.96
N CYS A 242 -12.20 -14.67 -9.71
CA CYS A 242 -11.10 -15.62 -9.86
C CYS A 242 -10.70 -16.26 -8.52
N VAL A 243 -10.12 -17.45 -8.59
CA VAL A 243 -9.55 -18.14 -7.44
C VAL A 243 -8.15 -18.64 -7.77
N ILE A 244 -7.22 -18.44 -6.88
CA ILE A 244 -5.95 -19.16 -6.85
C ILE A 244 -6.01 -20.17 -5.71
N GLU A 245 -5.84 -21.46 -6.01
CA GLU A 245 -5.81 -22.52 -5.01
C GLU A 245 -4.67 -22.31 -4.02
N ALA A 246 -4.86 -22.70 -2.76
CA ALA A 246 -3.84 -22.62 -1.72
C ALA A 246 -2.54 -23.32 -2.16
N GLY A 247 -1.40 -22.71 -1.86
CA GLY A 247 -0.07 -23.23 -2.21
C GLY A 247 0.27 -23.17 -3.69
N THR A 248 -0.59 -22.61 -4.54
CA THR A 248 -0.35 -22.49 -5.98
C THR A 248 0.33 -21.17 -6.32
N TYR A 249 1.42 -21.21 -7.08
CA TYR A 249 2.16 -20.02 -7.49
C TYR A 249 2.05 -19.81 -9.01
N ILE A 250 1.44 -18.68 -9.44
CA ILE A 250 1.19 -18.35 -10.84
C ILE A 250 2.07 -17.17 -11.25
N THR A 251 3.10 -17.43 -12.05
CA THR A 251 3.91 -16.38 -12.71
C THR A 251 3.48 -16.22 -14.17
N ALA A 252 3.80 -15.10 -14.82
CA ALA A 252 3.45 -14.88 -16.22
C ALA A 252 4.03 -15.95 -17.17
N ALA A 253 5.20 -16.51 -16.82
CA ALA A 253 5.86 -17.55 -17.63
C ALA A 253 5.38 -18.98 -17.29
N ALA A 254 4.63 -19.16 -16.21
CA ALA A 254 4.12 -20.49 -15.82
C ALA A 254 3.28 -21.10 -16.95
N LYS A 255 3.49 -22.37 -17.22
CA LYS A 255 2.67 -23.11 -18.17
C LYS A 255 1.42 -23.63 -17.46
N VAL A 256 0.25 -23.32 -18.01
CA VAL A 256 -1.03 -23.77 -17.50
C VAL A 256 -1.81 -24.51 -18.58
N LYS A 257 -2.45 -25.60 -18.19
CA LYS A 257 -3.31 -26.37 -19.09
C LYS A 257 -4.73 -25.77 -19.04
N LEU A 258 -5.28 -25.48 -20.19
CA LEU A 258 -6.65 -24.99 -20.38
C LEU A 258 -7.67 -26.12 -20.38
N PRO A 259 -8.99 -25.82 -20.24
CA PRO A 259 -10.05 -26.83 -20.25
C PRO A 259 -10.13 -27.66 -21.52
N ASP A 260 -9.71 -27.12 -22.66
CA ASP A 260 -9.64 -27.81 -23.95
C ASP A 260 -8.36 -28.63 -24.16
N GLY A 261 -7.44 -28.59 -23.18
CA GLY A 261 -6.18 -29.32 -23.21
C GLY A 261 -5.00 -28.53 -23.77
N GLU A 262 -5.21 -27.32 -24.30
CA GLU A 262 -4.13 -26.45 -24.76
C GLU A 262 -3.23 -26.03 -23.56
N ILE A 263 -1.93 -25.88 -23.81
CA ILE A 263 -0.98 -25.41 -22.81
C ILE A 263 -0.46 -24.03 -23.20
N VAL A 264 -0.76 -23.03 -22.38
CA VAL A 264 -0.37 -21.63 -22.60
C VAL A 264 0.49 -21.08 -21.47
N LYS A 265 1.08 -19.91 -21.67
CA LYS A 265 1.69 -19.14 -20.56
C LYS A 265 0.58 -18.45 -19.77
N ALA A 266 0.63 -18.49 -18.45
CA ALA A 266 -0.36 -17.81 -17.60
C ALA A 266 -0.48 -16.31 -17.87
N GLY A 267 0.58 -15.65 -18.35
CA GLY A 267 0.54 -14.25 -18.76
C GLY A 267 -0.50 -13.95 -19.85
N THR A 268 -0.85 -14.92 -20.70
CA THR A 268 -1.92 -14.74 -21.70
C THR A 268 -3.33 -14.68 -21.10
N LEU A 269 -3.45 -15.06 -19.82
CA LEU A 269 -4.69 -15.00 -19.05
C LEU A 269 -4.75 -13.80 -18.10
N SER A 270 -3.76 -12.91 -18.16
CA SER A 270 -3.73 -11.72 -17.30
C SER A 270 -4.98 -10.87 -17.49
N GLY A 271 -5.68 -10.55 -16.39
CA GLY A 271 -6.93 -9.79 -16.40
C GLY A 271 -8.19 -10.59 -16.73
N ALA A 272 -8.09 -11.86 -17.10
CA ALA A 272 -9.25 -12.69 -17.37
C ALA A 272 -10.07 -12.98 -16.09
N SER A 273 -11.39 -13.11 -16.25
CA SER A 273 -12.36 -13.33 -15.17
C SER A 273 -12.84 -14.78 -15.10
N ASN A 274 -13.48 -15.16 -13.97
CA ASN A 274 -14.15 -16.46 -13.77
C ASN A 274 -13.21 -17.67 -13.87
N LEU A 275 -11.96 -17.52 -13.48
CA LEU A 275 -10.95 -18.58 -13.55
C LEU A 275 -10.59 -19.12 -12.17
N LEU A 276 -10.43 -20.45 -12.08
CA LEU A 276 -9.76 -21.11 -10.97
C LEU A 276 -8.41 -21.66 -11.48
N PHE A 277 -7.33 -21.11 -10.95
CA PHE A 277 -5.98 -21.63 -11.13
C PHE A 277 -5.69 -22.64 -10.02
N ARG A 278 -5.34 -23.86 -10.37
CA ARG A 278 -5.07 -24.91 -9.41
C ARG A 278 -3.95 -25.84 -9.88
N ARG A 279 -3.48 -26.66 -8.96
CA ARG A 279 -2.57 -27.75 -9.25
C ARG A 279 -3.35 -29.04 -9.38
N ASN A 280 -3.15 -29.78 -10.48
CA ASN A 280 -3.70 -31.12 -10.62
C ASN A 280 -3.06 -32.05 -9.59
N SER A 281 -3.84 -32.68 -8.74
CA SER A 281 -3.35 -33.54 -7.65
C SER A 281 -2.76 -34.87 -8.12
N LEU A 282 -2.99 -35.27 -9.39
CA LEU A 282 -2.49 -36.53 -9.93
C LEU A 282 -1.08 -36.39 -10.50
N ASP A 283 -0.79 -35.29 -11.20
CA ASP A 283 0.49 -35.10 -11.91
C ASP A 283 1.25 -33.83 -11.44
N GLY A 284 0.64 -33.01 -10.61
CA GLY A 284 1.22 -31.77 -10.10
C GLY A 284 1.22 -30.62 -11.12
N GLY A 285 0.70 -30.81 -12.32
CA GLY A 285 0.61 -29.79 -13.36
C GLY A 285 -0.30 -28.64 -12.99
N LEU A 286 0.05 -27.42 -13.43
CA LEU A 286 -0.82 -26.27 -13.29
C LEU A 286 -1.95 -26.32 -14.33
N GLU A 287 -3.16 -26.10 -13.90
CA GLU A 287 -4.32 -26.05 -14.79
C GLU A 287 -5.27 -24.90 -14.42
N VAL A 288 -6.04 -24.50 -15.40
CA VAL A 288 -7.11 -23.52 -15.26
C VAL A 288 -8.44 -24.20 -15.54
N VAL A 289 -9.42 -24.00 -14.68
CA VAL A 289 -10.80 -24.39 -14.90
C VAL A 289 -11.74 -23.18 -14.76
N LEU A 290 -12.88 -23.22 -15.43
CA LEU A 290 -13.90 -22.19 -15.28
C LEU A 290 -14.61 -22.36 -13.94
N ARG A 291 -14.86 -21.24 -13.26
CA ARG A 291 -15.73 -21.21 -12.09
C ARG A 291 -17.21 -21.21 -12.47
N THR A 292 -17.54 -20.58 -13.60
CA THR A 292 -18.91 -20.46 -14.10
C THR A 292 -18.91 -20.51 -15.62
N GLY A 293 -20.00 -21.06 -16.23
CA GLY A 293 -20.17 -21.12 -17.69
C GLY A 293 -19.43 -22.29 -18.35
N THR A 294 -19.33 -22.23 -19.66
CA THR A 294 -18.63 -23.20 -20.50
C THR A 294 -17.37 -22.55 -21.11
N TRP A 295 -16.33 -23.36 -21.35
CA TRP A 295 -15.13 -22.90 -22.02
C TRP A 295 -15.37 -22.58 -23.48
N GLY A 296 -15.30 -21.31 -23.86
CA GLY A 296 -15.47 -20.83 -25.26
C GLY A 296 -14.13 -20.58 -25.99
N GLY A 297 -13.01 -21.03 -25.39
CA GLY A 297 -11.66 -20.76 -25.91
C GLY A 297 -11.04 -19.48 -25.32
N LEU A 298 -9.73 -19.34 -25.52
CA LEU A 298 -8.94 -18.23 -24.96
C LEU A 298 -9.47 -16.86 -25.41
N ASN A 299 -9.80 -16.72 -26.69
CA ASN A 299 -10.27 -15.44 -27.24
C ASN A 299 -11.57 -14.96 -26.61
N SER A 300 -12.54 -15.87 -26.32
CA SER A 300 -13.82 -15.51 -25.71
C SER A 300 -13.65 -15.01 -24.26
N ILE A 301 -12.67 -15.54 -23.52
CA ILE A 301 -12.37 -15.11 -22.15
C ILE A 301 -11.74 -13.71 -22.14
N LEU A 302 -10.82 -13.43 -23.06
CA LEU A 302 -10.15 -12.14 -23.15
C LEU A 302 -11.04 -11.00 -23.65
N HIS A 303 -12.12 -11.31 -24.36
CA HIS A 303 -13.06 -10.33 -24.90
C HIS A 303 -14.39 -10.25 -24.13
N ALA A 304 -14.55 -11.02 -23.06
CA ALA A 304 -15.72 -10.96 -22.18
C ALA A 304 -15.55 -9.83 -21.13
N ASN A 305 -15.69 -8.59 -21.58
CA ASN A 305 -15.76 -7.41 -20.71
C ASN A 305 -17.22 -7.01 -20.49
#